data_08837a43903740b78cd2ffcd53baacdc
#
_entry.id   08837a43903740b78cd2ffcd53baacdc
#
_cell.length_a   1.000
_cell.length_b   1.000
_cell.length_c   1.000
_cell.angle_alpha   90.00
_cell.angle_beta   90.00
_cell.angle_gamma   90.00
#
_symmetry.space_group_name_H-M   'P 1'
#
loop_
_entity.id
_entity.type
_entity.pdbx_description
1 polymer ?
#
loop_
_entity_poly.entity_id
_entity_poly.type
_entity_poly.pdbx_seq_one_letter_code
_entity_poly.pdbx_strand_id
1 'polypeptide(L)'
;MIPVLPVSAQAGRLNEFIAQVNDYDCERIFTPIPDAEMVISITGDSMTPEYVNGCRVLVKRIDDRAFIDWGKTYVLDTASGVVIKNIFPTSDPATVRCVSVNPAYPAFEVQAKDIYAWYKVLMSMTMK
;
A
#
# COMPACT_ATOMS: atom_id res chain seq x y z
N MET A 1 -3.16 11.11 -15.93
CA MET A 1 -4.06 10.85 -14.78
C MET A 1 -3.89 9.43 -14.30
N ILE A 2 -3.98 9.22 -13.00
CA ILE A 2 -3.83 7.91 -12.39
C ILE A 2 -5.12 7.52 -11.67
N PRO A 3 -5.42 6.20 -11.58
CA PRO A 3 -6.66 5.74 -10.94
C PRO A 3 -6.59 5.82 -9.42
N VAL A 4 -7.77 5.95 -8.79
CA VAL A 4 -7.95 5.93 -7.34
C VAL A 4 -8.63 4.62 -6.97
N LEU A 5 -8.01 3.83 -6.09
CA LEU A 5 -8.48 2.52 -5.67
C LEU A 5 -8.69 2.48 -4.16
N PRO A 6 -9.68 1.73 -3.66
CA PRO A 6 -9.83 1.54 -2.22
C PRO A 6 -8.83 0.50 -1.70
N VAL A 7 -8.36 0.69 -0.46
CA VAL A 7 -7.45 -0.29 0.18
C VAL A 7 -8.15 -1.61 0.48
N SER A 8 -9.49 -1.63 0.44
CA SER A 8 -10.29 -2.82 0.65
C SER A 8 -10.33 -3.77 -0.55
N ALA A 9 -9.57 -3.49 -1.61
CA ALA A 9 -9.46 -4.40 -2.74
C ALA A 9 -9.04 -5.79 -2.25
N GLN A 10 -9.59 -6.84 -2.90
CA GLN A 10 -9.40 -8.21 -2.42
C GLN A 10 -7.96 -8.67 -2.55
N ALA A 11 -7.55 -9.52 -1.60
CA ALA A 11 -6.22 -10.09 -1.55
C ALA A 11 -5.84 -10.76 -2.88
N GLY A 12 -4.60 -10.54 -3.32
CA GLY A 12 -4.05 -11.13 -4.54
C GLY A 12 -4.64 -10.59 -5.83
N ARG A 13 -5.53 -9.59 -5.74
CA ARG A 13 -6.26 -9.09 -6.90
C ARG A 13 -6.02 -7.64 -7.22
N LEU A 14 -5.13 -6.97 -6.49
CA LEU A 14 -4.89 -5.55 -6.74
C LEU A 14 -4.33 -5.32 -8.14
N ASN A 15 -3.40 -6.16 -8.59
CA ASN A 15 -2.86 -6.06 -9.95
C ASN A 15 -3.92 -6.32 -11.01
N GLU A 16 -4.79 -7.30 -10.79
CA GLU A 16 -5.90 -7.58 -11.71
C GLU A 16 -6.87 -6.41 -11.75
N PHE A 17 -7.17 -5.84 -10.59
CA PHE A 17 -8.03 -4.68 -10.49
C PHE A 17 -7.43 -3.49 -11.26
N ILE A 18 -6.13 -3.25 -11.11
CA ILE A 18 -5.44 -2.19 -11.86
C ILE A 18 -5.54 -2.42 -13.36
N ALA A 19 -5.36 -3.67 -13.82
CA ALA A 19 -5.47 -4.01 -15.23
C ALA A 19 -6.87 -3.72 -15.78
N GLN A 20 -7.90 -3.81 -14.93
CA GLN A 20 -9.29 -3.63 -15.31
C GLN A 20 -9.78 -2.18 -15.20
N VAL A 21 -9.06 -1.30 -14.51
CA VAL A 21 -9.55 0.07 -14.26
C VAL A 21 -9.73 0.89 -15.54
N ASN A 22 -9.10 0.49 -16.63
CA ASN A 22 -9.31 1.16 -17.92
C ASN A 22 -10.67 0.83 -18.52
N ASP A 23 -11.30 -0.27 -18.08
CA ASP A 23 -12.57 -0.72 -18.58
C ASP A 23 -13.75 -0.27 -17.70
N TYR A 24 -13.45 0.32 -16.53
CA TYR A 24 -14.46 0.75 -15.57
C TYR A 24 -14.36 2.25 -15.30
N ASP A 25 -15.50 2.83 -14.96
CA ASP A 25 -15.55 4.20 -14.48
C ASP A 25 -15.00 4.24 -13.05
N CYS A 26 -13.77 4.70 -12.91
CA CYS A 26 -13.19 4.95 -11.60
C CYS A 26 -12.70 6.40 -11.55
N GLU A 27 -12.58 6.91 -10.33
CA GLU A 27 -12.02 8.24 -10.15
C GLU A 27 -10.58 8.27 -10.62
N ARG A 28 -10.19 9.34 -11.32
CA ARG A 28 -8.82 9.55 -11.76
C ARG A 28 -8.39 10.95 -11.37
N ILE A 29 -7.14 11.11 -11.01
CA ILE A 29 -6.59 12.41 -10.67
C ILE A 29 -5.30 12.67 -11.43
N PHE A 30 -4.96 13.96 -11.60
CA PHE A 30 -3.64 14.35 -12.06
C PHE A 30 -2.68 14.17 -10.90
N THR A 31 -1.57 13.46 -11.14
CA THR A 31 -0.58 13.24 -10.09
C THR A 31 0.36 14.43 -10.00
N PRO A 32 0.65 14.92 -8.77
CA PRO A 32 1.69 15.92 -8.55
C PRO A 32 3.10 15.32 -8.63
N ILE A 33 3.21 13.98 -8.65
CA ILE A 33 4.49 13.28 -8.69
C ILE A 33 4.53 12.40 -9.94
N PRO A 34 5.50 12.60 -10.85
CA PRO A 34 5.54 11.82 -12.10
C PRO A 34 5.65 10.31 -11.91
N ASP A 35 6.29 9.86 -10.81
CA ASP A 35 6.51 8.44 -10.56
C ASP A 35 5.30 7.72 -9.99
N ALA A 36 4.28 8.43 -9.52
CA ALA A 36 3.10 7.80 -8.94
C ALA A 36 2.29 7.08 -10.02
N GLU A 37 1.91 5.84 -9.75
CA GLU A 37 1.20 4.99 -10.71
C GLU A 37 -0.28 4.86 -10.37
N MET A 38 -0.64 5.01 -9.09
CA MET A 38 -2.02 4.98 -8.65
C MET A 38 -2.17 5.67 -7.30
N VAL A 39 -3.43 5.93 -6.93
CA VAL A 39 -3.80 6.46 -5.63
C VAL A 39 -4.62 5.41 -4.91
N ILE A 40 -4.33 5.19 -3.64
CA ILE A 40 -5.09 4.28 -2.79
C ILE A 40 -5.73 5.08 -1.68
N SER A 41 -7.06 4.92 -1.53
CA SER A 41 -7.81 5.53 -0.43
C SER A 41 -7.72 4.63 0.79
N ILE A 42 -7.37 5.21 1.94
CA ILE A 42 -7.17 4.46 3.18
C ILE A 42 -8.45 4.52 4.02
N THR A 43 -8.86 3.35 4.53
CA THR A 43 -9.92 3.24 5.51
C THR A 43 -9.38 2.65 6.81
N GLY A 44 -9.94 3.08 7.94
CA GLY A 44 -9.51 2.62 9.25
C GLY A 44 -8.46 3.53 9.86
N ASP A 45 -8.01 3.16 11.06
CA ASP A 45 -7.16 4.00 11.89
C ASP A 45 -5.83 3.35 12.29
N SER A 46 -5.46 2.23 11.66
CA SER A 46 -4.23 1.52 12.02
C SER A 46 -2.97 2.33 11.77
N MET A 47 -3.02 3.30 10.86
CA MET A 47 -1.88 4.14 10.51
C MET A 47 -2.04 5.58 11.03
N THR A 48 -3.01 5.83 11.89
CA THR A 48 -3.20 7.12 12.54
C THR A 48 -2.11 7.31 13.61
N PRO A 49 -1.54 8.51 13.76
CA PRO A 49 -1.93 9.78 13.16
C PRO A 49 -1.26 10.11 11.83
N GLU A 50 -0.34 9.30 11.35
CA GLU A 50 0.42 9.62 10.14
C GLU A 50 -0.48 9.58 8.89
N TYR A 51 -1.35 8.56 8.81
CA TYR A 51 -2.31 8.42 7.71
C TYR A 51 -3.69 8.27 8.32
N VAL A 52 -4.50 9.32 8.23
CA VAL A 52 -5.84 9.31 8.84
C VAL A 52 -6.84 8.60 7.94
N ASN A 53 -7.94 8.14 8.54
CA ASN A 53 -9.03 7.53 7.79
C ASN A 53 -9.53 8.48 6.70
N GLY A 54 -9.65 7.98 5.48
CA GLY A 54 -10.10 8.75 4.34
C GLY A 54 -9.00 9.46 3.56
N CYS A 55 -7.75 9.44 4.05
CA CYS A 55 -6.68 10.05 3.29
C CYS A 55 -6.34 9.20 2.06
N ARG A 56 -5.64 9.80 1.12
CA ARG A 56 -5.20 9.14 -0.12
C ARG A 56 -3.69 9.11 -0.16
N VAL A 57 -3.13 7.99 -0.60
CA VAL A 57 -1.70 7.83 -0.78
C VAL A 57 -1.38 7.56 -2.24
N LEU A 58 -0.33 8.21 -2.72
CA LEU A 58 0.18 8.00 -4.07
C LEU A 58 1.28 6.98 -3.99
N VAL A 59 1.20 5.95 -4.82
CA VAL A 59 2.10 4.79 -4.72
C VAL A 59 2.73 4.44 -6.05
N LYS A 60 3.86 3.75 -5.96
CA LYS A 60 4.58 3.19 -7.09
C LYS A 60 4.94 1.74 -6.80
N ARG A 61 4.69 0.87 -7.77
CA ARG A 61 5.06 -0.54 -7.65
C ARG A 61 6.58 -0.71 -7.61
N ILE A 62 7.03 -1.59 -6.72
CA ILE A 62 8.43 -1.98 -6.60
C ILE A 62 8.55 -3.43 -7.07
N ASP A 63 9.33 -3.66 -8.11
CA ASP A 63 9.50 -5.00 -8.67
C ASP A 63 10.73 -5.72 -8.13
N ASP A 64 11.73 -4.97 -7.66
CA ASP A 64 12.96 -5.55 -7.13
C ASP A 64 13.03 -5.28 -5.62
N ARG A 65 12.99 -6.36 -4.84
CA ARG A 65 13.02 -6.30 -3.38
C ARG A 65 14.34 -5.75 -2.83
N ALA A 66 15.40 -5.73 -3.63
CA ALA A 66 16.67 -5.13 -3.22
C ALA A 66 16.56 -3.61 -3.01
N PHE A 67 15.52 -2.99 -3.56
CA PHE A 67 15.29 -1.55 -3.44
C PHE A 67 14.24 -1.20 -2.39
N ILE A 68 13.90 -2.14 -1.50
CA ILE A 68 12.96 -1.84 -0.41
C ILE A 68 13.63 -0.89 0.57
N ASP A 69 12.93 0.19 0.87
CA ASP A 69 13.36 1.21 1.84
C ASP A 69 12.77 0.83 3.21
N TRP A 70 13.56 0.11 4.00
CA TRP A 70 13.09 -0.43 5.27
C TRP A 70 12.72 0.70 6.25
N GLY A 71 11.65 0.48 6.99
CA GLY A 71 11.11 1.45 7.94
C GLY A 71 10.12 2.43 7.32
N LYS A 72 9.95 2.41 6.02
CA LYS A 72 9.01 3.28 5.32
C LYS A 72 7.68 2.59 5.09
N THR A 73 6.68 3.36 4.67
CA THR A 73 5.32 2.88 4.46
C THR A 73 5.17 2.26 3.07
N TYR A 74 4.61 1.06 3.04
CA TYR A 74 4.28 0.35 1.81
C TYR A 74 2.85 -0.14 1.86
N VAL A 75 2.24 -0.26 0.69
CA VAL A 75 1.01 -1.01 0.50
C VAL A 75 1.42 -2.39 -0.02
N LEU A 76 0.99 -3.43 0.67
CA LEU A 76 1.29 -4.81 0.30
C LEU A 76 0.03 -5.52 -0.13
N ASP A 77 0.08 -6.14 -1.30
CA ASP A 77 -0.99 -7.03 -1.76
C ASP A 77 -0.60 -8.44 -1.35
N THR A 78 -1.27 -8.98 -0.34
CA THR A 78 -0.90 -10.26 0.27
C THR A 78 -2.00 -11.29 0.11
N ALA A 79 -1.65 -12.54 0.39
CA ALA A 79 -2.61 -13.65 0.38
C ALA A 79 -3.76 -13.45 1.37
N SER A 80 -3.54 -12.66 2.44
CA SER A 80 -4.54 -12.40 3.48
C SER A 80 -5.25 -11.07 3.33
N GLY A 81 -4.91 -10.27 2.32
CA GLY A 81 -5.53 -8.98 2.07
C GLY A 81 -4.52 -7.92 1.69
N VAL A 82 -5.04 -6.75 1.34
CA VAL A 82 -4.23 -5.57 1.05
C VAL A 82 -4.06 -4.79 2.35
N VAL A 83 -2.81 -4.52 2.71
CA VAL A 83 -2.48 -3.79 3.95
C VAL A 83 -1.57 -2.62 3.66
N ILE A 84 -1.67 -1.57 4.48
CA ILE A 84 -0.73 -0.46 4.48
C ILE A 84 -0.03 -0.44 5.84
N LYS A 85 1.30 -0.59 5.84
CA LYS A 85 2.10 -0.70 7.06
C LYS A 85 3.49 -0.16 6.82
N ASN A 86 4.17 0.16 7.91
CA ASN A 86 5.61 0.38 7.88
C ASN A 86 6.30 -0.98 7.88
N ILE A 87 7.27 -1.17 7.01
CA ILE A 87 7.84 -2.48 6.71
C ILE A 87 9.27 -2.55 7.24
N PHE A 88 9.57 -3.63 7.96
CA PHE A 88 10.88 -3.87 8.55
C PHE A 88 11.39 -5.25 8.18
N PRO A 89 12.71 -5.42 8.09
CA PRO A 89 13.29 -6.75 7.91
C PRO A 89 13.18 -7.55 9.20
N THR A 90 13.31 -8.86 9.07
CA THR A 90 13.42 -9.77 10.23
C THR A 90 14.74 -10.50 10.14
N SER A 91 15.04 -11.33 11.17
CA SER A 91 16.21 -12.20 11.12
C SER A 91 16.12 -13.26 10.02
N ASP A 92 14.90 -13.52 9.53
CA ASP A 92 14.65 -14.45 8.43
C ASP A 92 14.44 -13.66 7.13
N PRO A 93 15.31 -13.79 6.11
CA PRO A 93 15.15 -13.04 4.87
C PRO A 93 13.89 -13.41 4.08
N ALA A 94 13.23 -14.51 4.43
CA ALA A 94 11.97 -14.91 3.79
C ALA A 94 10.75 -14.29 4.47
N THR A 95 10.92 -13.49 5.51
CA THR A 95 9.84 -12.92 6.31
C THR A 95 9.99 -11.40 6.42
N VAL A 96 8.85 -10.71 6.44
CA VAL A 96 8.77 -9.25 6.55
C VAL A 96 7.91 -8.91 7.75
N ARG A 97 8.35 -7.93 8.55
CA ARG A 97 7.59 -7.44 9.70
C ARG A 97 6.77 -6.21 9.30
N CYS A 98 5.48 -6.27 9.58
CA CYS A 98 4.53 -5.20 9.27
C CYS A 98 4.11 -4.51 10.57
N VAL A 99 4.32 -3.20 10.65
CA VAL A 99 4.07 -2.41 11.85
C VAL A 99 3.10 -1.29 11.55
N SER A 100 2.01 -1.20 12.33
CA SER A 100 1.08 -0.08 12.27
C SER A 100 1.66 1.12 13.00
N VAL A 101 1.31 2.32 12.54
CA VAL A 101 1.67 3.56 13.28
C VAL A 101 0.90 3.62 14.59
N ASN A 102 -0.37 3.24 14.58
CA ASN A 102 -1.21 3.20 15.78
C ASN A 102 -0.81 2.02 16.65
N PRO A 103 -0.31 2.26 17.89
CA PRO A 103 0.18 1.18 18.75
C PRO A 103 -0.92 0.24 19.26
N ALA A 104 -2.20 0.60 19.10
CA ALA A 104 -3.30 -0.30 19.44
C ALA A 104 -3.35 -1.54 18.54
N TYR A 105 -2.70 -1.49 17.38
CA TYR A 105 -2.63 -2.61 16.43
C TYR A 105 -1.29 -3.32 16.59
N PRO A 106 -1.28 -4.61 16.93
CA PRO A 106 -0.03 -5.35 17.09
C PRO A 106 0.67 -5.55 15.75
N ALA A 107 2.00 -5.55 15.79
CA ALA A 107 2.80 -5.90 14.63
C ALA A 107 2.62 -7.37 14.28
N PHE A 108 2.80 -7.69 13.00
CA PHE A 108 2.71 -9.07 12.53
C PHE A 108 3.75 -9.32 11.44
N GLU A 109 4.01 -10.58 11.14
CA GLU A 109 4.97 -10.96 10.12
C GLU A 109 4.26 -11.67 8.98
N VAL A 110 4.75 -11.44 7.76
CA VAL A 110 4.21 -12.04 6.55
C VAL A 110 5.38 -12.68 5.81
N GLN A 111 5.16 -13.90 5.30
CA GLN A 111 6.17 -14.54 4.46
C GLN A 111 6.23 -13.83 3.10
N ALA A 112 7.45 -13.60 2.63
CA ALA A 112 7.64 -12.88 1.38
C ALA A 112 6.95 -13.56 0.20
N LYS A 113 6.85 -14.90 0.23
CA LYS A 113 6.15 -15.66 -0.82
C LYS A 113 4.65 -15.37 -0.88
N ASP A 114 4.07 -14.85 0.20
CA ASP A 114 2.64 -14.52 0.29
C ASP A 114 2.37 -13.05 -0.10
N ILE A 115 3.40 -12.31 -0.46
CA ILE A 115 3.26 -10.92 -0.92
C ILE A 115 3.34 -10.93 -2.44
N TYR A 116 2.21 -10.61 -3.06
CA TYR A 116 2.11 -10.65 -4.53
C TYR A 116 2.63 -9.38 -5.17
N ALA A 117 2.54 -8.26 -4.48
CA ALA A 117 3.00 -6.99 -5.00
C ALA A 117 3.33 -6.02 -3.87
N TRP A 118 4.32 -5.17 -4.10
CA TRP A 118 4.82 -4.16 -3.17
C TRP A 118 4.64 -2.80 -3.82
N TYR A 119 4.01 -1.87 -3.10
CA TYR A 119 3.80 -0.50 -3.58
C TYR A 119 4.37 0.46 -2.56
N LYS A 120 5.38 1.22 -2.94
CA LYS A 120 5.95 2.23 -2.07
C LYS A 120 5.05 3.45 -2.01
N VAL A 121 4.77 3.93 -0.81
CA VAL A 121 4.03 5.17 -0.61
C VAL A 121 4.98 6.34 -0.84
N LEU A 122 4.65 7.20 -1.81
CA LEU A 122 5.47 8.34 -2.19
C LEU A 122 4.99 9.63 -1.52
N MET A 123 3.67 9.74 -1.31
CA MET A 123 3.07 10.96 -0.82
C MET A 123 1.68 10.65 -0.29
N SER A 124 1.21 11.42 0.67
CA SER A 124 -0.16 11.34 1.15
C SER A 124 -0.88 12.66 0.93
N MET A 125 -2.21 12.58 0.74
CA MET A 125 -3.09 13.73 0.62
C MET A 125 -4.25 13.56 1.59
N THR A 126 -4.48 14.57 2.43
CA THR A 126 -5.58 14.58 3.37
C THR A 126 -6.57 15.65 2.96
N MET A 127 -7.82 15.25 2.77
CA MET A 127 -8.90 16.16 2.43
C MET A 127 -9.43 16.80 3.72
N LYS A 128 -9.63 18.09 3.67
CA LYS A 128 -10.24 18.82 4.79
C LYS A 128 -11.66 19.24 4.44
#